data_657d12a615cb7ac97ef4892457c4cfe2
#
_entry.id   657d12a615cb7ac97ef4892457c4cfe2
#
_cell.length_a   1.000
_cell.length_b   1.000
_cell.length_c   1.000
_cell.angle_alpha   90.00
_cell.angle_beta   90.00
_cell.angle_gamma   90.00
#
_symmetry.space_group_name_H-M   'P 1'
#
loop_
_entity.id
_entity.type
_entity.pdbx_description
1 polymer ?
#
loop_
_entity_poly.entity_id
_entity_poly.type
_entity_poly.pdbx_seq_one_letter_code
_entity_poly.pdbx_strand_id
1 'polypeptide(L)'
;MSNPLWTPPTPQNFLVPMVVEQTARGERSFDIYSRLLKEHIVFLGTPIDDQVANLIIAQLLFLAAEDPEKDISLYINSPGGSITAGLAILDTMNLVEPDIVTYCVGQAASMGAVLLACGAKGKRFALPHARILIHQPSMSGLAGQASDIDIYAKEILRMREVLNGILADACGQPVDRISRDVDRDYIMEADQARKYGLIDKVVATAADKLQLK
;
A
#
# COMPACT_ATOMS: atom_id res chain seq x y z
N MET A 1 -37.86 14.37 -0.33
CA MET A 1 -37.67 14.90 1.05
C MET A 1 -36.24 14.51 1.44
N SER A 2 -35.30 15.46 1.42
CA SER A 2 -33.91 15.27 1.78
C SER A 2 -33.79 15.14 3.30
N ASN A 3 -33.12 14.09 3.74
CA ASN A 3 -32.81 13.84 5.15
C ASN A 3 -31.84 14.92 5.67
N PRO A 4 -32.23 15.79 6.62
CA PRO A 4 -31.44 16.96 7.01
C PRO A 4 -30.31 16.67 8.03
N LEU A 5 -29.94 15.42 8.27
CA LEU A 5 -29.00 15.04 9.34
C LEU A 5 -27.65 14.52 8.88
N TRP A 6 -27.37 14.52 7.57
CA TRP A 6 -26.03 14.14 7.10
C TRP A 6 -25.23 15.39 6.72
N THR A 7 -24.47 15.92 7.66
CA THR A 7 -23.38 16.86 7.37
C THR A 7 -22.11 16.03 7.11
N PRO A 8 -21.43 16.22 5.96
CA PRO A 8 -20.14 15.57 5.74
C PRO A 8 -19.18 15.97 6.87
N PRO A 9 -18.36 15.05 7.37
CA PRO A 9 -17.37 15.39 8.39
C PRO A 9 -16.47 16.50 7.83
N THR A 10 -16.34 17.58 8.58
CA THR A 10 -15.36 18.63 8.30
C THR A 10 -13.97 17.98 8.22
N PRO A 11 -13.10 18.37 7.26
CA PRO A 11 -11.73 17.90 7.22
C PRO A 11 -11.08 18.14 8.59
N GLN A 12 -10.80 17.09 9.33
CA GLN A 12 -10.04 17.21 10.56
C GLN A 12 -8.59 17.48 10.14
N ASN A 13 -8.14 18.71 10.32
CA ASN A 13 -6.72 19.05 10.25
C ASN A 13 -6.02 18.36 11.42
N PHE A 14 -5.49 17.16 11.18
CA PHE A 14 -4.61 16.52 12.14
C PHE A 14 -3.31 17.36 12.22
N LEU A 15 -3.04 17.88 13.41
CA LEU A 15 -1.75 18.52 13.69
C LEU A 15 -0.68 17.45 13.60
N VAL A 16 0.19 17.57 12.61
CA VAL A 16 1.38 16.71 12.50
C VAL A 16 2.38 17.14 13.57
N PRO A 17 2.80 16.26 14.49
CA PRO A 17 3.73 16.61 15.55
C PRO A 17 5.08 17.05 14.98
N MET A 18 5.69 18.08 15.61
CA MET A 18 7.03 18.53 15.32
C MET A 18 8.03 17.86 16.28
N VAL A 19 9.17 17.44 15.73
CA VAL A 19 10.30 16.88 16.47
C VAL A 19 11.48 17.84 16.36
N VAL A 20 12.12 18.17 17.49
CA VAL A 20 13.33 19.02 17.51
C VAL A 20 14.55 18.14 17.74
N GLU A 21 15.50 18.17 16.82
CA GLU A 21 16.81 17.53 16.94
C GLU A 21 17.86 18.57 17.33
N GLN A 22 18.65 18.27 18.35
CA GLN A 22 19.85 19.03 18.67
C GLN A 22 21.04 18.50 17.88
N THR A 23 21.65 19.36 17.09
CA THR A 23 22.85 19.03 16.31
C THR A 23 24.02 19.93 16.74
N ALA A 24 25.24 19.56 16.35
CA ALA A 24 26.42 20.41 16.58
C ALA A 24 26.32 21.83 15.95
N ARG A 25 25.36 22.04 15.04
CA ARG A 25 25.09 23.30 14.32
C ARG A 25 23.84 24.03 14.81
N GLY A 26 23.25 23.59 15.96
CA GLY A 26 22.01 24.13 16.53
C GLY A 26 20.81 23.21 16.42
N GLU A 27 19.66 23.73 16.80
CA GLU A 27 18.38 22.99 16.77
C GLU A 27 17.79 23.00 15.35
N ARG A 28 17.27 21.83 14.94
CA ARG A 28 16.49 21.68 13.70
C ARG A 28 15.14 21.06 14.03
N SER A 29 14.08 21.68 13.52
CA SER A 29 12.71 21.19 13.67
C SER A 29 12.28 20.48 12.40
N PHE A 30 11.67 19.29 12.56
CA PHE A 30 11.08 18.48 11.48
C PHE A 30 9.67 18.09 11.89
N ASP A 31 8.74 17.97 10.94
CA ASP A 31 7.57 17.19 11.20
C ASP A 31 7.92 15.69 11.31
N ILE A 32 7.07 14.91 11.97
CA ILE A 32 7.37 13.49 12.26
C ILE A 32 7.58 12.66 10.98
N TYR A 33 6.85 12.92 9.90
CA TYR A 33 7.00 12.18 8.65
C TYR A 33 8.32 12.52 7.95
N SER A 34 8.69 13.81 7.90
CA SER A 34 10.00 14.25 7.39
C SER A 34 11.15 13.65 8.22
N ARG A 35 10.96 13.49 9.53
CA ARG A 35 11.97 12.84 10.38
C ARG A 35 12.09 11.35 10.09
N LEU A 36 10.98 10.65 9.91
CA LEU A 36 10.96 9.24 9.55
C LEU A 36 11.52 8.99 8.15
N LEU A 37 11.27 9.91 7.20
CA LEU A 37 11.81 9.82 5.84
C LEU A 37 13.35 9.76 5.83
N LYS A 38 14.04 10.48 6.73
CA LYS A 38 15.50 10.36 6.89
C LYS A 38 15.97 8.97 7.30
N GLU A 39 15.11 8.18 7.93
CA GLU A 39 15.38 6.77 8.26
C GLU A 39 14.92 5.82 7.16
N HIS A 40 14.62 6.32 5.94
CA HIS A 40 14.05 5.57 4.83
C HIS A 40 12.72 4.89 5.17
N ILE A 41 11.88 5.57 5.97
CA ILE A 41 10.55 5.09 6.34
C ILE A 41 9.51 5.97 5.66
N VAL A 42 8.64 5.33 4.86
CA VAL A 42 7.53 5.93 4.14
C VAL A 42 6.22 5.36 4.67
N PHE A 43 5.19 6.20 4.83
CA PHE A 43 3.87 5.79 5.30
C PHE A 43 2.80 5.93 4.23
N LEU A 44 2.08 4.82 3.99
CA LEU A 44 0.82 4.78 3.26
C LEU A 44 -0.30 4.51 4.27
N GLY A 45 -0.81 5.57 4.91
CA GLY A 45 -1.76 5.52 6.03
C GLY A 45 -3.19 5.95 5.68
N THR A 46 -3.52 6.10 4.39
CA THR A 46 -4.78 6.64 3.90
C THR A 46 -5.31 5.84 2.71
N PRO A 47 -6.55 6.11 2.23
CA PRO A 47 -6.97 5.66 0.91
C PRO A 47 -6.00 6.13 -0.18
N ILE A 48 -5.84 5.32 -1.22
CA ILE A 48 -4.95 5.59 -2.35
C ILE A 48 -5.71 6.39 -3.39
N ASP A 49 -5.31 7.63 -3.59
CA ASP A 49 -5.71 8.50 -4.68
C ASP A 49 -4.48 9.04 -5.42
N ASP A 50 -4.68 9.86 -6.44
CA ASP A 50 -3.60 10.39 -7.26
C ASP A 50 -2.65 11.30 -6.45
N GLN A 51 -3.16 12.04 -5.44
CA GLN A 51 -2.34 12.91 -4.61
C GLN A 51 -1.44 12.11 -3.69
N VAL A 52 -2.00 11.10 -3.03
CA VAL A 52 -1.25 10.17 -2.17
C VAL A 52 -0.21 9.40 -3.00
N ALA A 53 -0.59 8.91 -4.18
CA ALA A 53 0.34 8.21 -5.06
C ALA A 53 1.52 9.09 -5.46
N ASN A 54 1.27 10.31 -5.93
CA ASN A 54 2.33 11.26 -6.30
C ASN A 54 3.27 11.56 -5.12
N LEU A 55 2.74 11.67 -3.90
CA LEU A 55 3.55 11.91 -2.71
C LEU A 55 4.44 10.70 -2.38
N ILE A 56 3.89 9.48 -2.41
CA ILE A 56 4.67 8.25 -2.18
C ILE A 56 5.75 8.08 -3.26
N ILE A 57 5.40 8.25 -4.52
CA ILE A 57 6.32 8.19 -5.65
C ILE A 57 7.49 9.16 -5.48
N ALA A 58 7.19 10.43 -5.15
CA ALA A 58 8.22 11.43 -4.92
C ALA A 58 9.17 11.06 -3.78
N GLN A 59 8.65 10.48 -2.68
CA GLN A 59 9.46 9.99 -1.56
C GLN A 59 10.35 8.80 -1.97
N LEU A 60 9.81 7.83 -2.72
CA LEU A 60 10.59 6.68 -3.20
C LEU A 60 11.74 7.12 -4.12
N LEU A 61 11.46 7.99 -5.08
CA LEU A 61 12.47 8.54 -5.99
C LEU A 61 13.53 9.37 -5.26
N PHE A 62 13.12 10.17 -4.27
CA PHE A 62 14.05 10.96 -3.46
C PHE A 62 14.99 10.06 -2.66
N LEU A 63 14.47 9.04 -1.97
CA LEU A 63 15.26 8.12 -1.15
C LEU A 63 16.20 7.26 -2.00
N ALA A 64 15.74 6.79 -3.15
CA ALA A 64 16.57 6.03 -4.09
C ALA A 64 17.74 6.87 -4.65
N ALA A 65 17.52 8.18 -4.87
CA ALA A 65 18.58 9.08 -5.30
C ALA A 65 19.54 9.47 -4.17
N GLU A 66 19.09 9.46 -2.90
CA GLU A 66 19.91 9.79 -1.73
C GLU A 66 20.85 8.64 -1.36
N ASP A 67 20.35 7.41 -1.31
CA ASP A 67 21.12 6.20 -1.01
C ASP A 67 20.53 4.98 -1.73
N PRO A 68 21.07 4.58 -2.88
CA PRO A 68 20.55 3.47 -3.68
C PRO A 68 20.75 2.09 -3.03
N GLU A 69 21.67 1.97 -2.05
CA GLU A 69 21.97 0.70 -1.38
C GLU A 69 21.10 0.44 -0.15
N LYS A 70 20.44 1.48 0.36
CA LYS A 70 19.67 1.38 1.59
C LYS A 70 18.21 1.08 1.33
N ASP A 71 17.71 -0.03 1.87
CA ASP A 71 16.31 -0.43 1.79
C ASP A 71 15.35 0.69 2.19
N ILE A 72 14.21 0.78 1.49
CA ILE A 72 13.11 1.70 1.82
C ILE A 72 11.99 0.92 2.50
N SER A 73 11.61 1.31 3.71
CA SER A 73 10.55 0.69 4.49
C SER A 73 9.21 1.37 4.22
N LEU A 74 8.28 0.70 3.53
CA LEU A 74 6.93 1.17 3.27
C LEU A 74 5.95 0.57 4.28
N TYR A 75 5.46 1.41 5.21
CA TYR A 75 4.44 1.03 6.19
C TYR A 75 3.05 1.29 5.64
N ILE A 76 2.23 0.24 5.60
CA ILE A 76 0.90 0.26 4.96
C ILE A 76 -0.19 0.08 6.01
N ASN A 77 -1.08 1.08 6.12
CA ASN A 77 -2.34 1.04 6.86
C ASN A 77 -3.43 1.67 5.97
N SER A 78 -3.80 0.97 4.91
CA SER A 78 -4.64 1.52 3.84
C SER A 78 -5.80 0.59 3.49
N PRO A 79 -7.01 1.13 3.25
CA PRO A 79 -8.14 0.38 2.71
C PRO A 79 -8.00 0.12 1.19
N GLY A 80 -6.93 0.57 0.54
CA GLY A 80 -6.77 0.59 -0.90
C GLY A 80 -7.34 1.85 -1.54
N GLY A 81 -7.76 1.78 -2.80
CA GLY A 81 -8.29 2.94 -3.52
C GLY A 81 -8.14 2.83 -5.03
N SER A 82 -7.78 3.93 -5.70
CA SER A 82 -7.61 4.01 -7.15
C SER A 82 -6.57 3.00 -7.65
N ILE A 83 -6.97 2.18 -8.62
CA ILE A 83 -6.11 1.14 -9.21
C ILE A 83 -4.95 1.79 -9.96
N THR A 84 -5.22 2.81 -10.78
CA THR A 84 -4.20 3.50 -11.56
C THR A 84 -3.17 4.19 -10.68
N ALA A 85 -3.61 4.84 -9.60
CA ALA A 85 -2.75 5.44 -8.60
C ALA A 85 -1.88 4.39 -7.88
N GLY A 86 -2.47 3.25 -7.51
CA GLY A 86 -1.75 2.15 -6.89
C GLY A 86 -0.74 1.48 -7.83
N LEU A 87 -1.08 1.29 -9.10
CA LEU A 87 -0.15 0.77 -10.11
C LEU A 87 1.01 1.73 -10.36
N ALA A 88 0.80 3.05 -10.32
CA ALA A 88 1.89 4.02 -10.43
C ALA A 88 2.88 3.91 -9.24
N ILE A 89 2.39 3.67 -8.02
CA ILE A 89 3.26 3.36 -6.88
C ILE A 89 4.03 2.07 -7.12
N LEU A 90 3.33 1.01 -7.53
CA LEU A 90 3.93 -0.31 -7.80
C LEU A 90 5.03 -0.24 -8.86
N ASP A 91 4.77 0.42 -9.97
CA ASP A 91 5.75 0.58 -11.04
C ASP A 91 6.98 1.34 -10.54
N THR A 92 6.79 2.33 -9.66
CA THR A 92 7.90 3.05 -9.02
C THR A 92 8.67 2.16 -8.04
N MET A 93 7.97 1.33 -7.24
CA MET A 93 8.64 0.34 -6.37
C MET A 93 9.54 -0.61 -7.16
N ASN A 94 9.11 -0.98 -8.37
CA ASN A 94 9.90 -1.85 -9.26
C ASN A 94 11.00 -1.11 -10.04
N LEU A 95 10.88 0.21 -10.21
CA LEU A 95 11.82 1.04 -10.96
C LEU A 95 13.04 1.43 -10.14
N VAL A 96 12.87 1.68 -8.84
CA VAL A 96 13.95 2.14 -7.96
C VAL A 96 14.90 1.00 -7.61
N GLU A 97 16.19 1.34 -7.40
CA GLU A 97 17.24 0.36 -7.10
C GLU A 97 17.14 -0.23 -5.68
N PRO A 98 16.82 0.56 -4.63
CA PRO A 98 16.65 0.02 -3.28
C PRO A 98 15.52 -1.01 -3.19
N ASP A 99 15.72 -2.06 -2.39
CA ASP A 99 14.63 -2.97 -2.04
C ASP A 99 13.53 -2.25 -1.26
N ILE A 100 12.28 -2.46 -1.66
CA ILE A 100 11.13 -1.94 -0.93
C ILE A 100 10.66 -2.99 0.08
N VAL A 101 10.93 -2.73 1.35
CA VAL A 101 10.48 -3.54 2.49
C VAL A 101 9.06 -3.13 2.86
N THR A 102 8.09 -4.03 2.83
CA THR A 102 6.69 -3.69 3.11
C THR A 102 6.23 -4.21 4.47
N TYR A 103 5.51 -3.37 5.22
CA TYR A 103 4.93 -3.69 6.52
C TYR A 103 3.43 -3.39 6.55
N CYS A 104 2.61 -4.40 6.80
CA CYS A 104 1.19 -4.17 7.11
C CYS A 104 1.02 -3.83 8.59
N VAL A 105 0.51 -2.63 8.87
CA VAL A 105 0.20 -2.12 10.21
C VAL A 105 -1.28 -1.79 10.27
N GLY A 106 -2.07 -2.57 11.00
CA GLY A 106 -3.53 -2.42 11.05
C GLY A 106 -4.20 -3.11 9.86
N GLN A 107 -4.19 -2.50 8.67
CA GLN A 107 -4.77 -3.14 7.48
C GLN A 107 -4.02 -2.86 6.19
N ALA A 108 -4.06 -3.83 5.29
CA ALA A 108 -3.73 -3.67 3.88
C ALA A 108 -4.86 -4.30 3.05
N ALA A 109 -5.71 -3.47 2.43
CA ALA A 109 -6.86 -3.96 1.68
C ALA A 109 -6.78 -3.52 0.22
N SER A 110 -7.32 -4.35 -0.70
CA SER A 110 -7.43 -4.02 -2.12
C SER A 110 -6.05 -3.65 -2.71
N MET A 111 -5.90 -2.49 -3.33
CA MET A 111 -4.59 -2.01 -3.82
C MET A 111 -3.52 -1.95 -2.72
N GLY A 112 -3.88 -1.70 -1.45
CA GLY A 112 -2.94 -1.77 -0.34
C GLY A 112 -2.35 -3.17 -0.12
N ALA A 113 -3.16 -4.22 -0.33
CA ALA A 113 -2.70 -5.61 -0.28
C ALA A 113 -1.80 -5.97 -1.48
N VAL A 114 -2.09 -5.43 -2.67
CA VAL A 114 -1.23 -5.58 -3.84
C VAL A 114 0.15 -4.99 -3.59
N LEU A 115 0.22 -3.73 -3.09
CA LEU A 115 1.48 -3.09 -2.75
C LEU A 115 2.25 -3.85 -1.66
N LEU A 116 1.55 -4.36 -0.63
CA LEU A 116 2.15 -5.19 0.41
C LEU A 116 2.80 -6.45 -0.18
N ALA A 117 2.08 -7.16 -1.04
CA ALA A 117 2.54 -8.40 -1.65
C ALA A 117 3.71 -8.21 -2.63
N CYS A 118 3.81 -7.03 -3.22
CA CYS A 118 4.84 -6.66 -4.21
C CYS A 118 6.10 -6.03 -3.60
N GLY A 119 6.26 -6.02 -2.27
CA GLY A 119 7.54 -5.75 -1.65
C GLY A 119 8.62 -6.77 -2.03
N ALA A 120 9.89 -6.44 -1.77
CA ALA A 120 11.01 -7.32 -2.05
C ALA A 120 10.83 -8.69 -1.40
N LYS A 121 11.12 -9.77 -2.12
CA LYS A 121 10.96 -11.14 -1.62
C LYS A 121 11.79 -11.37 -0.37
N GLY A 122 11.19 -11.97 0.67
CA GLY A 122 11.79 -12.14 1.98
C GLY A 122 11.67 -10.92 2.90
N LYS A 123 11.21 -9.77 2.37
CA LYS A 123 11.11 -8.48 3.09
C LYS A 123 9.67 -7.94 3.17
N ARG A 124 8.67 -8.82 3.13
CA ARG A 124 7.24 -8.47 3.23
C ARG A 124 6.69 -8.94 4.57
N PHE A 125 6.20 -8.01 5.37
CA PHE A 125 5.87 -8.25 6.77
C PHE A 125 4.46 -7.78 7.14
N ALA A 126 3.89 -8.40 8.18
CA ALA A 126 2.70 -7.90 8.84
C ALA A 126 2.85 -7.99 10.35
N LEU A 127 2.22 -7.07 11.09
CA LEU A 127 2.06 -7.18 12.53
C LEU A 127 1.00 -8.22 12.88
N PRO A 128 1.01 -8.81 14.10
CA PRO A 128 0.17 -9.96 14.45
C PRO A 128 -1.34 -9.75 14.30
N HIS A 129 -1.80 -8.51 14.50
CA HIS A 129 -3.22 -8.14 14.43
C HIS A 129 -3.58 -7.45 13.11
N ALA A 130 -2.66 -7.47 12.12
CA ALA A 130 -2.92 -6.89 10.83
C ALA A 130 -3.97 -7.71 10.05
N ARG A 131 -4.83 -6.99 9.33
CA ARG A 131 -5.86 -7.55 8.45
C ARG A 131 -5.46 -7.30 7.00
N ILE A 132 -5.40 -8.36 6.22
CA ILE A 132 -5.10 -8.28 4.79
C ILE A 132 -6.35 -8.72 4.01
N LEU A 133 -6.75 -7.92 3.02
CA LEU A 133 -7.92 -8.19 2.20
C LEU A 133 -7.57 -8.08 0.72
N ILE A 134 -7.87 -9.12 -0.04
CA ILE A 134 -7.81 -9.12 -1.49
C ILE A 134 -9.21 -9.30 -2.07
N HIS A 135 -9.50 -8.60 -3.15
CA HIS A 135 -10.73 -8.72 -3.93
C HIS A 135 -10.54 -8.19 -5.35
N GLN A 136 -11.46 -8.56 -6.26
CA GLN A 136 -11.43 -8.05 -7.62
C GLN A 136 -11.75 -6.55 -7.69
N PRO A 137 -11.33 -5.84 -8.76
CA PRO A 137 -11.72 -4.46 -9.00
C PRO A 137 -13.24 -4.27 -8.95
N SER A 138 -13.66 -3.18 -8.35
CA SER A 138 -15.06 -2.77 -8.38
C SER A 138 -15.19 -1.36 -8.95
N MET A 139 -16.26 -1.10 -9.68
CA MET A 139 -16.59 0.21 -10.19
C MET A 139 -18.04 0.51 -9.80
N SER A 140 -18.27 1.71 -9.28
CA SER A 140 -19.62 2.20 -8.93
C SER A 140 -20.04 3.34 -9.87
N GLY A 141 -21.35 3.46 -10.12
CA GLY A 141 -21.89 4.63 -10.81
C GLY A 141 -21.67 4.67 -12.33
N LEU A 142 -21.55 3.50 -12.99
CA LEU A 142 -21.52 3.45 -14.45
C LEU A 142 -22.86 3.97 -15.00
N ALA A 143 -22.82 5.16 -15.59
CA ALA A 143 -23.94 5.80 -16.29
C ALA A 143 -23.40 6.48 -17.54
N GLY A 144 -24.12 6.38 -18.64
CA GLY A 144 -23.68 6.97 -19.92
C GLY A 144 -24.29 6.26 -21.11
N GLN A 145 -23.75 6.52 -22.27
CA GLN A 145 -24.14 5.82 -23.51
C GLN A 145 -23.71 4.35 -23.45
N ALA A 146 -24.43 3.48 -24.15
CA ALA A 146 -24.13 2.04 -24.15
C ALA A 146 -22.68 1.72 -24.61
N SER A 147 -22.16 2.48 -25.55
CA SER A 147 -20.76 2.39 -25.99
C SER A 147 -19.75 2.73 -24.90
N ASP A 148 -20.03 3.74 -24.08
CA ASP A 148 -19.16 4.13 -22.97
C ASP A 148 -19.15 3.04 -21.88
N ILE A 149 -20.33 2.48 -21.59
CA ILE A 149 -20.47 1.38 -20.62
C ILE A 149 -19.66 0.15 -21.09
N ASP A 150 -19.71 -0.20 -22.39
CA ASP A 150 -18.94 -1.32 -22.96
C ASP A 150 -17.42 -1.07 -22.85
N ILE A 151 -16.95 0.16 -23.11
CA ILE A 151 -15.54 0.53 -22.96
C ILE A 151 -15.09 0.36 -21.51
N TYR A 152 -15.84 0.89 -20.55
CA TYR A 152 -15.48 0.78 -19.13
C TYR A 152 -15.57 -0.66 -18.64
N ALA A 153 -16.54 -1.46 -19.11
CA ALA A 153 -16.64 -2.87 -18.74
C ALA A 153 -15.42 -3.68 -19.23
N LYS A 154 -14.96 -3.43 -20.45
CA LYS A 154 -13.74 -4.04 -20.97
C LYS A 154 -12.51 -3.63 -20.18
N GLU A 155 -12.40 -2.37 -19.80
CA GLU A 155 -11.23 -1.86 -19.06
C GLU A 155 -11.17 -2.45 -17.64
N ILE A 156 -12.29 -2.55 -16.92
CA ILE A 156 -12.29 -3.15 -15.58
C ILE A 156 -11.94 -4.65 -15.63
N LEU A 157 -12.40 -5.37 -16.67
CA LEU A 157 -12.03 -6.76 -16.89
C LEU A 157 -10.52 -6.91 -17.17
N ARG A 158 -9.95 -6.04 -18.00
CA ARG A 158 -8.51 -5.98 -18.25
C ARG A 158 -7.71 -5.70 -16.96
N MET A 159 -8.14 -4.71 -16.16
CA MET A 159 -7.49 -4.42 -14.89
C MET A 159 -7.56 -5.60 -13.91
N ARG A 160 -8.67 -6.32 -13.87
CA ARG A 160 -8.80 -7.54 -13.07
C ARG A 160 -7.75 -8.59 -13.47
N GLU A 161 -7.57 -8.83 -14.77
CA GLU A 161 -6.56 -9.78 -15.26
C GLU A 161 -5.14 -9.34 -14.89
N VAL A 162 -4.82 -8.06 -15.03
CA VAL A 162 -3.51 -7.49 -14.65
C VAL A 162 -3.25 -7.69 -13.14
N LEU A 163 -4.21 -7.32 -12.29
CA LEU A 163 -4.05 -7.44 -10.83
C LEU A 163 -3.97 -8.90 -10.38
N ASN A 164 -4.74 -9.80 -11.01
CA ASN A 164 -4.67 -11.23 -10.73
C ASN A 164 -3.29 -11.80 -11.11
N GLY A 165 -2.72 -11.38 -12.23
CA GLY A 165 -1.36 -11.75 -12.63
C GLY A 165 -0.32 -11.26 -11.62
N ILE A 166 -0.37 -9.99 -11.25
CA ILE A 166 0.53 -9.39 -10.25
C ILE A 166 0.46 -10.16 -8.92
N LEU A 167 -0.75 -10.44 -8.41
CA LEU A 167 -0.91 -11.19 -7.16
C LEU A 167 -0.43 -12.63 -7.29
N ALA A 168 -0.67 -13.29 -8.43
CA ALA A 168 -0.20 -14.65 -8.68
C ALA A 168 1.33 -14.74 -8.62
N ASP A 169 2.02 -13.84 -9.29
CA ASP A 169 3.49 -13.76 -9.30
C ASP A 169 4.02 -13.39 -7.91
N ALA A 170 3.41 -12.42 -7.25
CA ALA A 170 3.80 -11.98 -5.92
C ALA A 170 3.63 -13.08 -4.86
N CYS A 171 2.54 -13.86 -4.92
CA CYS A 171 2.23 -14.89 -3.93
C CYS A 171 2.77 -16.28 -4.29
N GLY A 172 3.26 -16.49 -5.52
CA GLY A 172 3.62 -17.81 -6.03
C GLY A 172 2.40 -18.75 -6.16
N GLN A 173 1.23 -18.20 -6.48
CA GLN A 173 -0.01 -18.94 -6.62
C GLN A 173 -0.44 -19.03 -8.08
N PRO A 174 -1.16 -20.09 -8.50
CA PRO A 174 -1.77 -20.14 -9.81
C PRO A 174 -2.79 -18.98 -10.00
N VAL A 175 -2.80 -18.35 -11.17
CA VAL A 175 -3.75 -17.27 -11.53
C VAL A 175 -5.20 -17.67 -11.30
N ASP A 176 -5.56 -18.92 -11.66
CA ASP A 176 -6.91 -19.46 -11.47
C ASP A 176 -7.32 -19.52 -9.99
N ARG A 177 -6.37 -19.76 -9.08
CA ARG A 177 -6.61 -19.69 -7.64
C ARG A 177 -6.88 -18.26 -7.20
N ILE A 178 -6.01 -17.33 -7.58
CA ILE A 178 -6.20 -15.90 -7.30
C ILE A 178 -7.57 -15.44 -7.81
N SER A 179 -7.91 -15.78 -9.07
CA SER A 179 -9.17 -15.37 -9.70
C SER A 179 -10.41 -15.84 -8.93
N ARG A 180 -10.37 -17.05 -8.35
CA ARG A 180 -11.46 -17.56 -7.51
C ARG A 180 -11.51 -16.88 -6.15
N ASP A 181 -10.34 -16.71 -5.52
CA ASP A 181 -10.25 -16.20 -4.15
C ASP A 181 -10.61 -14.71 -4.09
N VAL A 182 -10.29 -13.92 -5.14
CA VAL A 182 -10.63 -12.48 -5.22
C VAL A 182 -12.04 -12.18 -5.73
N ASP A 183 -12.84 -13.20 -6.12
CA ASP A 183 -14.21 -12.97 -6.63
C ASP A 183 -15.09 -12.22 -5.60
N ARG A 184 -14.83 -12.44 -4.33
CA ARG A 184 -15.40 -11.71 -3.20
C ARG A 184 -14.29 -11.30 -2.23
N ASP A 185 -14.64 -10.50 -1.23
CA ASP A 185 -13.73 -10.12 -0.17
C ASP A 185 -13.10 -11.36 0.48
N TYR A 186 -11.81 -11.54 0.27
CA TYR A 186 -11.03 -12.58 0.90
C TYR A 186 -10.14 -11.97 1.98
N ILE A 187 -10.59 -12.12 3.23
CA ILE A 187 -9.96 -11.51 4.40
C ILE A 187 -9.06 -12.53 5.08
N MET A 188 -7.83 -12.12 5.38
CA MET A 188 -6.82 -12.93 6.02
C MET A 188 -6.23 -12.22 7.24
N GLU A 189 -6.04 -12.98 8.31
CA GLU A 189 -5.13 -12.62 9.40
C GLU A 189 -3.68 -12.78 8.94
N ALA A 190 -2.74 -12.20 9.69
CA ALA A 190 -1.32 -12.16 9.31
C ALA A 190 -0.73 -13.56 9.01
N ASP A 191 -1.00 -14.58 9.83
CA ASP A 191 -0.52 -15.94 9.59
C ASP A 191 -1.15 -16.62 8.36
N GLN A 192 -2.41 -16.31 8.06
CA GLN A 192 -3.08 -16.80 6.86
C GLN A 192 -2.46 -16.15 5.61
N ALA A 193 -2.21 -14.84 5.65
CA ALA A 193 -1.56 -14.10 4.57
C ALA A 193 -0.14 -14.61 4.30
N ARG A 194 0.60 -15.00 5.35
CA ARG A 194 1.90 -15.64 5.22
C ARG A 194 1.80 -17.00 4.53
N LYS A 195 0.87 -17.84 4.93
CA LYS A 195 0.65 -19.16 4.29
C LYS A 195 0.17 -19.04 2.85
N TYR A 196 -0.54 -17.95 2.53
CA TYR A 196 -1.01 -17.65 1.18
C TYR A 196 0.11 -17.15 0.27
N GLY A 197 1.14 -16.52 0.83
CA GLY A 197 2.30 -15.98 0.11
C GLY A 197 2.26 -14.46 -0.10
N LEU A 198 1.27 -13.76 0.48
CA LEU A 198 1.18 -12.29 0.43
C LEU A 198 2.29 -11.60 1.24
N ILE A 199 2.74 -12.24 2.31
CA ILE A 199 3.85 -11.78 3.14
C ILE A 199 4.80 -12.94 3.44
N ASP A 200 6.01 -12.60 3.88
CA ASP A 200 7.05 -13.57 4.18
C ASP A 200 7.09 -13.93 5.68
N LYS A 201 6.80 -12.94 6.56
CA LYS A 201 6.89 -13.17 8.02
C LYS A 201 5.91 -12.28 8.80
N VAL A 202 5.43 -12.81 9.93
CA VAL A 202 4.73 -12.02 10.96
C VAL A 202 5.77 -11.53 11.97
N VAL A 203 5.80 -10.22 12.22
CA VAL A 203 6.76 -9.58 13.13
C VAL A 203 6.00 -9.13 14.39
N ALA A 204 6.20 -9.85 15.49
CA ALA A 204 5.53 -9.60 16.75
C ALA A 204 6.36 -8.74 17.73
N THR A 205 7.69 -8.80 17.62
CA THR A 205 8.62 -8.16 18.57
C THR A 205 9.78 -7.49 17.86
N ALA A 206 10.48 -6.61 18.56
CA ALA A 206 11.72 -6.01 18.06
C ALA A 206 12.81 -7.06 17.75
N ALA A 207 12.83 -8.17 18.50
CA ALA A 207 13.75 -9.28 18.27
C ALA A 207 13.50 -9.97 16.92
N ASP A 208 12.23 -10.09 16.50
CA ASP A 208 11.89 -10.63 15.17
C ASP A 208 12.42 -9.75 14.05
N LYS A 209 12.44 -8.42 14.26
CA LYS A 209 12.97 -7.45 13.30
C LYS A 209 14.51 -7.52 13.20
N LEU A 210 15.21 -7.80 14.29
CA LEU A 210 16.67 -7.89 14.34
C LEU A 210 17.22 -9.13 13.62
N GLN A 211 16.40 -10.19 13.46
CA GLN A 211 16.77 -11.40 12.71
C GLN A 211 16.66 -11.22 11.18
N LEU A 212 16.32 -10.03 10.71
CA LEU A 212 16.11 -9.69 9.30
C LEU A 212 17.30 -8.88 8.70
N LYS A 213 18.38 -8.71 9.49
CA LYS A 213 19.62 -8.07 9.04
C LYS A 213 20.66 -9.07 8.60
#